data_d48887895f512a23d8bf72f396cf5b36
#
_entry.id   d48887895f512a23d8bf72f396cf5b36
#
_cell.length_a   1.000
_cell.length_b   1.000
_cell.length_c   1.000
_cell.angle_alpha   90.00
_cell.angle_beta   90.00
_cell.angle_gamma   90.00
#
_symmetry.space_group_name_H-M   'P 1'
#
loop_
_entity.id
_entity.type
_entity.pdbx_description
1 polymer ?
#
loop_
_entity_poly.entity_id
_entity_poly.type
_entity_poly.pdbx_seq_one_letter_code
_entity_poly.pdbx_strand_id
1 'polypeptide(L)'
;STYQIREQEQAVLITLGQAKAVTDPGLHFKIPFIQQVRKVNTTIQGFSLGYDVDSNSSETDDSLMITSDYNFVNVDFFVEYRFSDPVKAVYASKDPVLILRNISQSCIRTVIGSYPVDDVLTTGKNEIQAAIKEMILERLSEQDIGIQLVNITIQDSEPPTSEVMEAFKAVETAKQGKETALNNANKYRNEQL
;
A
#
# COMPACT_ATOMS: atom_id res chain seq x y z
N SER A 1 -23.66 -24.60 19.37
CA SER A 1 -22.24 -24.23 19.41
C SER A 1 -22.10 -22.78 19.87
N THR A 2 -21.14 -22.52 20.72
CA THR A 2 -20.86 -21.20 21.29
C THR A 2 -19.59 -20.61 20.68
N TYR A 3 -19.50 -19.27 20.63
CA TYR A 3 -18.29 -18.55 20.29
C TYR A 3 -18.19 -17.29 21.17
N GLN A 4 -16.96 -16.84 21.42
CA GLN A 4 -16.69 -15.68 22.25
C GLN A 4 -16.12 -14.55 21.37
N ILE A 5 -16.63 -13.35 21.55
CA ILE A 5 -16.10 -12.11 20.97
C ILE A 5 -15.35 -11.35 22.06
N ARG A 6 -14.08 -11.05 21.79
CA ARG A 6 -13.25 -10.19 22.67
C ARG A 6 -13.53 -8.73 22.40
N GLU A 7 -13.15 -7.84 23.31
CA GLU A 7 -13.32 -6.39 23.16
C GLU A 7 -12.61 -5.81 21.92
N GLN A 8 -11.55 -6.48 21.48
CA GLN A 8 -10.73 -6.08 20.33
C GLN A 8 -11.17 -6.71 19.02
N GLU A 9 -12.27 -7.43 19.02
CA GLU A 9 -12.78 -8.19 17.88
C GLU A 9 -14.22 -7.84 17.60
N GLN A 10 -14.62 -8.00 16.35
CA GLN A 10 -16.01 -8.11 15.94
C GLN A 10 -16.17 -9.39 15.13
N ALA A 11 -17.35 -9.95 15.14
CA ALA A 11 -17.65 -11.15 14.38
C ALA A 11 -18.59 -10.86 13.22
N VAL A 12 -18.42 -11.60 12.14
CA VAL A 12 -19.37 -11.68 11.04
C VAL A 12 -20.06 -13.02 11.13
N LEU A 13 -21.34 -13.00 11.44
CA LEU A 13 -22.20 -14.18 11.47
C LEU A 13 -22.83 -14.37 10.08
N ILE A 14 -22.50 -15.47 9.45
CA ILE A 14 -22.99 -15.82 8.11
C ILE A 14 -24.03 -16.91 8.26
N THR A 15 -25.29 -16.60 7.91
CA THR A 15 -26.42 -17.52 7.94
C THR A 15 -26.90 -17.75 6.52
N LEU A 16 -26.69 -18.95 5.97
CA LEU A 16 -27.13 -19.32 4.62
C LEU A 16 -26.71 -18.28 3.55
N GLY A 17 -25.49 -17.76 3.66
CA GLY A 17 -24.93 -16.78 2.73
C GLY A 17 -25.24 -15.31 3.06
N GLN A 18 -26.06 -15.03 4.08
CA GLN A 18 -26.31 -13.67 4.55
C GLN A 18 -25.40 -13.33 5.73
N ALA A 19 -24.69 -12.22 5.61
CA ALA A 19 -23.75 -11.74 6.60
C ALA A 19 -24.36 -10.68 7.51
N LYS A 20 -24.11 -10.81 8.81
CA LYS A 20 -24.49 -9.83 9.82
C LYS A 20 -23.31 -9.58 10.77
N ALA A 21 -23.06 -8.32 11.06
CA ALA A 21 -22.06 -7.95 12.07
C ALA A 21 -22.60 -8.19 13.47
N VAL A 22 -21.76 -8.81 14.32
CA VAL A 22 -22.00 -8.95 15.75
C VAL A 22 -20.88 -8.19 16.46
N THR A 23 -21.23 -7.08 17.08
CA THR A 23 -20.26 -6.12 17.64
C THR A 23 -20.12 -6.22 19.15
N ASP A 24 -21.10 -6.78 19.84
CA ASP A 24 -21.08 -6.86 21.29
C ASP A 24 -20.09 -7.92 21.78
N PRO A 25 -19.14 -7.54 22.66
CA PRO A 25 -18.26 -8.51 23.31
C PRO A 25 -19.04 -9.50 24.18
N GLY A 26 -18.48 -10.69 24.34
CA GLY A 26 -19.04 -11.70 25.21
C GLY A 26 -19.29 -13.04 24.52
N LEU A 27 -20.11 -13.85 25.19
CA LEU A 27 -20.45 -15.18 24.71
C LEU A 27 -21.71 -15.14 23.84
N HIS A 28 -21.59 -15.71 22.65
CA HIS A 28 -22.68 -15.78 21.67
C HIS A 28 -22.95 -17.23 21.26
N PHE A 29 -24.14 -17.47 20.76
CA PHE A 29 -24.56 -18.77 20.27
C PHE A 29 -24.68 -18.76 18.75
N LYS A 30 -24.29 -19.86 18.12
CA LYS A 30 -24.53 -20.10 16.70
C LYS A 30 -25.15 -21.47 16.46
N ILE A 31 -25.93 -21.58 15.41
CA ILE A 31 -26.53 -22.83 14.98
C ILE A 31 -25.46 -23.58 14.14
N PRO A 32 -25.01 -24.76 14.62
CA PRO A 32 -24.05 -25.57 13.87
C PRO A 32 -24.62 -25.94 12.50
N PHE A 33 -23.73 -26.10 11.52
CA PHE A 33 -24.01 -26.44 10.12
C PHE A 33 -24.71 -25.36 9.27
N ILE A 34 -25.44 -24.42 9.88
CA ILE A 34 -26.20 -23.35 9.20
C ILE A 34 -25.46 -22.02 9.27
N GLN A 35 -24.77 -21.76 10.38
CA GLN A 35 -24.11 -20.50 10.65
C GLN A 35 -22.59 -20.65 10.73
N GLN A 36 -21.88 -19.78 10.04
CA GLN A 36 -20.45 -19.61 10.13
C GLN A 36 -20.12 -18.30 10.82
N VAL A 37 -19.02 -18.28 11.56
CA VAL A 37 -18.52 -17.08 12.24
C VAL A 37 -17.10 -16.80 11.76
N ARG A 38 -16.89 -15.55 11.31
CA ARG A 38 -15.56 -15.01 11.03
C ARG A 38 -15.28 -13.85 11.96
N LYS A 39 -14.15 -13.88 12.63
CA LYS A 39 -13.73 -12.82 13.55
C LYS A 39 -12.80 -11.85 12.82
N VAL A 40 -12.99 -10.56 13.08
CA VAL A 40 -12.18 -9.48 12.54
C VAL A 40 -11.59 -8.69 13.72
N ASN A 41 -10.28 -8.52 13.72
CA ASN A 41 -9.59 -7.69 14.70
C ASN A 41 -9.82 -6.21 14.35
N THR A 42 -10.38 -5.45 15.29
CA THR A 42 -10.73 -4.03 15.11
C THR A 42 -9.72 -3.07 15.74
N THR A 43 -8.63 -3.58 16.28
CA THR A 43 -7.53 -2.75 16.80
C THR A 43 -6.76 -2.06 15.68
N ILE A 44 -6.05 -0.99 16.03
CA ILE A 44 -5.14 -0.32 15.10
C ILE A 44 -3.98 -1.27 14.77
N GLN A 45 -3.80 -1.51 13.48
CA GLN A 45 -2.74 -2.32 12.91
C GLN A 45 -1.90 -1.45 11.99
N GLY A 46 -0.72 -1.91 11.64
CA GLY A 46 0.16 -1.17 10.75
C GLY A 46 1.04 -2.06 9.90
N PHE A 47 1.54 -1.48 8.82
CA PHE A 47 2.57 -2.09 7.98
C PHE A 47 3.55 -1.02 7.48
N SER A 48 4.76 -1.45 7.20
CA SER A 48 5.80 -0.63 6.60
C SER A 48 5.76 -0.72 5.07
N LEU A 49 6.09 0.39 4.42
CA LEU A 49 6.33 0.44 2.97
C LEU A 49 7.76 0.93 2.74
N GLY A 50 8.53 0.19 1.95
CA GLY A 50 9.92 0.50 1.64
C GLY A 50 10.94 -0.16 2.56
N TYR A 51 10.55 -0.60 3.73
CA TYR A 51 11.38 -1.32 4.69
C TYR A 51 10.71 -2.60 5.13
N ASP A 52 11.39 -3.71 4.97
CA ASP A 52 10.91 -5.00 5.47
C ASP A 52 11.53 -5.30 6.85
N VAL A 53 10.68 -5.31 7.87
CA VAL A 53 11.09 -5.56 9.25
C VAL A 53 11.59 -6.99 9.44
N ASP A 54 11.01 -7.94 8.72
CA ASP A 54 11.33 -9.37 8.88
C ASP A 54 12.68 -9.74 8.25
N SER A 55 13.02 -9.11 7.12
CA SER A 55 14.31 -9.32 6.44
C SER A 55 15.41 -8.36 6.87
N ASN A 56 15.09 -7.34 7.67
CA ASN A 56 15.97 -6.23 8.04
C ASN A 56 16.68 -5.60 6.83
N SER A 57 15.98 -5.60 5.68
CA SER A 57 16.44 -5.02 4.43
C SER A 57 15.43 -4.03 3.89
N SER A 58 15.91 -2.98 3.22
CA SER A 58 15.02 -2.14 2.42
C SER A 58 14.59 -2.91 1.17
N GLU A 59 13.29 -3.03 0.95
CA GLU A 59 12.77 -3.44 -0.35
C GLU A 59 13.05 -2.30 -1.33
N THR A 60 14.17 -2.40 -2.02
CA THR A 60 14.73 -1.33 -2.85
C THR A 60 13.77 -0.85 -3.91
N ASP A 61 12.95 -1.76 -4.44
CA ASP A 61 11.98 -1.43 -5.49
C ASP A 61 10.79 -0.63 -4.94
N ASP A 62 10.43 -0.84 -3.67
CA ASP A 62 9.29 -0.17 -3.04
C ASP A 62 9.65 1.18 -2.42
N SER A 63 10.88 1.35 -1.96
CA SER A 63 11.36 2.59 -1.33
C SER A 63 11.89 3.63 -2.29
N LEU A 64 12.39 3.21 -3.46
CA LEU A 64 13.01 4.10 -4.44
C LEU A 64 11.95 4.83 -5.26
N MET A 65 12.01 6.16 -5.26
CA MET A 65 11.04 7.05 -5.91
C MET A 65 11.75 8.16 -6.68
N ILE A 66 11.03 8.75 -7.62
CA ILE A 66 11.49 9.87 -8.44
C ILE A 66 10.72 11.12 -8.04
N THR A 67 11.44 12.20 -7.76
CA THR A 67 10.89 13.52 -7.44
C THR A 67 10.54 14.33 -8.69
N SER A 68 9.90 15.50 -8.51
CA SER A 68 9.49 16.36 -9.63
C SER A 68 10.68 16.92 -10.45
N ASP A 69 11.85 17.03 -9.84
CA ASP A 69 13.11 17.47 -10.45
C ASP A 69 14.00 16.30 -10.90
N TYR A 70 13.39 15.12 -11.10
CA TYR A 70 14.01 13.89 -11.59
C TYR A 70 15.18 13.35 -10.74
N ASN A 71 15.15 13.59 -9.45
CA ASN A 71 16.08 12.99 -8.51
C ASN A 71 15.49 11.72 -7.88
N PHE A 72 16.34 10.76 -7.61
CA PHE A 72 15.96 9.56 -6.87
C PHE A 72 16.07 9.80 -5.37
N VAL A 73 15.09 9.28 -4.64
CA VAL A 73 15.05 9.28 -3.18
C VAL A 73 14.59 7.92 -2.66
N ASN A 74 15.12 7.50 -1.52
CA ASN A 74 14.58 6.40 -0.74
C ASN A 74 13.67 6.98 0.34
N VAL A 75 12.42 6.57 0.37
CA VAL A 75 11.45 7.01 1.37
C VAL A 75 10.72 5.82 1.96
N ASP A 76 10.80 5.69 3.27
CA ASP A 76 10.11 4.66 4.03
C ASP A 76 8.90 5.24 4.74
N PHE A 77 7.80 4.51 4.69
CA PHE A 77 6.52 4.91 5.29
C PHE A 77 6.01 3.86 6.25
N PHE A 78 5.23 4.30 7.22
CA PHE A 78 4.45 3.45 8.08
C PHE A 78 2.97 3.82 7.97
N VAL A 79 2.13 2.85 7.66
CA VAL A 79 0.69 3.01 7.47
C VAL A 79 -0.04 2.35 8.63
N GLU A 80 -0.88 3.11 9.32
CA GLU A 80 -1.73 2.63 10.40
C GLU A 80 -3.19 2.63 9.95
N TYR A 81 -3.88 1.53 10.18
CA TYR A 81 -5.25 1.32 9.78
C TYR A 81 -6.02 0.48 10.80
N ARG A 82 -7.32 0.46 10.66
CA ARG A 82 -8.21 -0.47 11.38
C ARG A 82 -9.35 -0.92 10.48
N PHE A 83 -9.90 -2.07 10.77
CA PHE A 83 -11.15 -2.51 10.16
C PHE A 83 -12.31 -1.76 10.81
N SER A 84 -13.05 -1.01 10.02
CA SER A 84 -14.21 -0.20 10.46
C SER A 84 -15.55 -0.87 10.22
N ASP A 85 -15.61 -1.74 9.20
CA ASP A 85 -16.79 -2.51 8.84
C ASP A 85 -16.41 -3.97 8.66
N PRO A 86 -16.71 -4.86 9.61
CA PRO A 86 -16.29 -6.25 9.56
C PRO A 86 -16.92 -7.03 8.41
N VAL A 87 -18.14 -6.71 8.02
CA VAL A 87 -18.83 -7.36 6.88
C VAL A 87 -18.11 -7.04 5.58
N LYS A 88 -17.82 -5.78 5.32
CA LYS A 88 -17.07 -5.34 4.13
C LYS A 88 -15.65 -5.89 4.13
N ALA A 89 -14.99 -5.93 5.28
CA ALA A 89 -13.64 -6.51 5.40
C ALA A 89 -13.58 -7.99 4.98
N VAL A 90 -14.65 -8.73 5.22
CA VAL A 90 -14.75 -10.15 4.84
C VAL A 90 -15.18 -10.34 3.38
N TYR A 91 -16.08 -9.51 2.87
CA TYR A 91 -16.74 -9.72 1.58
C TYR A 91 -16.26 -8.84 0.44
N ALA A 92 -15.79 -7.62 0.71
CA ALA A 92 -15.40 -6.68 -0.35
C ALA A 92 -14.17 -7.14 -1.13
N SER A 93 -13.29 -7.90 -0.51
CA SER A 93 -12.08 -8.42 -1.12
C SER A 93 -11.56 -9.64 -0.37
N LYS A 94 -10.77 -10.47 -1.06
CA LYS A 94 -10.04 -11.59 -0.42
C LYS A 94 -8.91 -11.08 0.50
N ASP A 95 -8.30 -9.94 0.17
CA ASP A 95 -7.21 -9.34 0.92
C ASP A 95 -7.33 -7.81 0.91
N PRO A 96 -8.13 -7.24 1.81
CA PRO A 96 -8.32 -5.79 1.88
C PRO A 96 -7.05 -5.05 2.29
N VAL A 97 -6.16 -5.66 3.08
CA VAL A 97 -4.89 -5.05 3.47
C VAL A 97 -3.96 -4.89 2.27
N LEU A 98 -3.91 -5.87 1.37
CA LEU A 98 -3.14 -5.77 0.13
C LEU A 98 -3.66 -4.64 -0.76
N ILE A 99 -4.97 -4.46 -0.85
CA ILE A 99 -5.58 -3.34 -1.59
C ILE A 99 -5.16 -2.01 -0.98
N LEU A 100 -5.21 -1.86 0.34
CA LEU A 100 -4.75 -0.65 1.03
C LEU A 100 -3.26 -0.40 0.78
N ARG A 101 -2.43 -1.44 0.81
CA ARG A 101 -1.00 -1.35 0.50
C ARG A 101 -0.76 -0.82 -0.90
N ASN A 102 -1.46 -1.34 -1.90
CA ASN A 102 -1.34 -0.91 -3.29
C ASN A 102 -1.83 0.53 -3.49
N ILE A 103 -2.95 0.90 -2.89
CA ILE A 103 -3.47 2.27 -2.90
C ILE A 103 -2.45 3.22 -2.28
N SER A 104 -1.94 2.89 -1.11
CA SER A 104 -0.96 3.70 -0.38
C SER A 104 0.31 3.91 -1.20
N GLN A 105 0.86 2.87 -1.79
CA GLN A 105 2.05 2.94 -2.62
C GLN A 105 1.85 3.80 -3.87
N SER A 106 0.72 3.66 -4.54
CA SER A 106 0.36 4.50 -5.69
C SER A 106 0.24 5.97 -5.31
N CYS A 107 -0.44 6.28 -4.21
CA CYS A 107 -0.60 7.65 -3.72
C CYS A 107 0.75 8.27 -3.31
N ILE A 108 1.59 7.51 -2.62
CA ILE A 108 2.92 7.94 -2.20
C ILE A 108 3.77 8.32 -3.42
N ARG A 109 3.86 7.47 -4.42
CA ARG A 109 4.62 7.74 -5.65
C ARG A 109 4.10 8.96 -6.39
N THR A 110 2.80 9.13 -6.46
CA THR A 110 2.17 10.27 -7.12
C THR A 110 2.50 11.57 -6.41
N VAL A 111 2.39 11.61 -5.08
CA VAL A 111 2.68 12.83 -4.30
C VAL A 111 4.17 13.16 -4.31
N ILE A 112 5.04 12.18 -4.04
CA ILE A 112 6.50 12.38 -4.09
C ILE A 112 6.95 12.91 -5.46
N GLY A 113 6.37 12.39 -6.54
CA GLY A 113 6.65 12.85 -7.90
C GLY A 113 6.22 14.29 -8.20
N SER A 114 5.45 14.94 -7.33
CA SER A 114 5.03 16.34 -7.45
C SER A 114 5.85 17.33 -6.64
N TYR A 115 6.81 16.85 -5.83
CA TYR A 115 7.67 17.68 -5.00
C TYR A 115 9.14 17.57 -5.41
N PRO A 116 9.92 18.67 -5.29
CA PRO A 116 11.37 18.62 -5.51
C PRO A 116 12.08 17.83 -4.40
N VAL A 117 13.26 17.30 -4.71
CA VAL A 117 14.04 16.45 -3.81
C VAL A 117 14.35 17.11 -2.46
N ASP A 118 14.63 18.40 -2.44
CA ASP A 118 14.95 19.12 -1.21
C ASP A 118 13.75 19.14 -0.23
N ASP A 119 12.53 19.28 -0.73
CA ASP A 119 11.33 19.23 0.09
C ASP A 119 11.10 17.82 0.66
N VAL A 120 11.34 16.80 -0.12
CA VAL A 120 11.21 15.39 0.31
C VAL A 120 12.23 15.06 1.40
N LEU A 121 13.46 15.54 1.28
CA LEU A 121 14.53 15.23 2.21
C LEU A 121 14.50 16.09 3.50
N THR A 122 13.91 17.30 3.45
CA THR A 122 14.04 18.26 4.54
C THR A 122 12.72 18.88 4.98
N THR A 123 12.29 19.95 4.34
CA THR A 123 11.26 20.88 4.84
C THR A 123 9.83 20.51 4.47
N GLY A 124 9.62 19.74 3.43
CA GLY A 124 8.30 19.43 2.89
C GLY A 124 7.63 18.19 3.50
N LYS A 125 8.26 17.50 4.43
CA LYS A 125 7.78 16.20 4.94
C LYS A 125 6.35 16.23 5.50
N ASN A 126 6.01 17.24 6.28
CA ASN A 126 4.67 17.36 6.87
C ASN A 126 3.59 17.62 5.82
N GLU A 127 3.88 18.47 4.86
CA GLU A 127 2.97 18.78 3.76
C GLU A 127 2.78 17.57 2.84
N ILE A 128 3.87 16.89 2.50
CA ILE A 128 3.86 15.66 1.70
C ILE A 128 3.04 14.57 2.40
N GLN A 129 3.26 14.37 3.68
CA GLN A 129 2.55 13.40 4.49
C GLN A 129 1.04 13.69 4.53
N ALA A 130 0.64 14.93 4.71
CA ALA A 130 -0.75 15.36 4.68
C ALA A 130 -1.39 15.16 3.31
N ALA A 131 -0.70 15.48 2.24
CA ALA A 131 -1.16 15.29 0.86
C ALA A 131 -1.36 13.79 0.53
N ILE A 132 -0.45 12.93 0.96
CA ILE A 132 -0.57 11.47 0.79
C ILE A 132 -1.79 10.95 1.55
N LYS A 133 -1.96 11.35 2.80
CA LYS A 133 -3.09 10.95 3.63
C LYS A 133 -4.42 11.32 2.98
N GLU A 134 -4.55 12.55 2.51
CA GLU A 134 -5.76 13.03 1.84
C GLU A 134 -6.07 12.22 0.58
N MET A 135 -5.07 11.94 -0.24
CA MET A 135 -5.23 11.16 -1.47
C MET A 135 -5.66 9.71 -1.17
N ILE A 136 -5.09 9.08 -0.15
CA ILE A 136 -5.50 7.73 0.28
C ILE A 136 -6.93 7.73 0.78
N LEU A 137 -7.33 8.73 1.58
CA LEU A 137 -8.70 8.86 2.08
C LEU A 137 -9.71 9.00 0.93
N GLU A 138 -9.38 9.77 -0.08
CA GLU A 138 -10.21 9.92 -1.29
C GLU A 138 -10.36 8.59 -2.03
N ARG A 139 -9.26 7.87 -2.25
CA ARG A 139 -9.29 6.54 -2.88
C ARG A 139 -10.10 5.52 -2.10
N LEU A 140 -10.00 5.52 -0.78
CA LEU A 140 -10.79 4.64 0.10
C LEU A 140 -12.27 5.00 0.11
N SER A 141 -12.63 6.26 -0.14
CA SER A 141 -14.04 6.67 -0.28
C SER A 141 -14.69 6.13 -1.56
N GLU A 142 -13.90 5.99 -2.61
CA GLU A 142 -14.35 5.43 -3.89
C GLU A 142 -14.40 3.90 -3.86
N GLN A 143 -13.46 3.29 -3.15
CA GLN A 143 -13.33 1.84 -3.03
C GLN A 143 -13.43 1.41 -1.58
N ASP A 144 -14.66 1.20 -1.13
CA ASP A 144 -14.97 0.83 0.26
C ASP A 144 -14.66 -0.64 0.52
N ILE A 145 -13.55 -0.88 1.20
CA ILE A 145 -13.03 -2.21 1.55
C ILE A 145 -13.19 -2.54 3.04
N GLY A 146 -13.94 -1.73 3.79
CA GLY A 146 -14.15 -1.93 5.22
C GLY A 146 -12.96 -1.54 6.09
N ILE A 147 -12.01 -0.78 5.56
CA ILE A 147 -10.83 -0.29 6.27
C ILE A 147 -10.91 1.23 6.42
N GLN A 148 -10.50 1.70 7.60
CA GLN A 148 -10.26 3.11 7.88
C GLN A 148 -8.77 3.36 8.02
N LEU A 149 -8.25 4.34 7.29
CA LEU A 149 -6.90 4.84 7.50
C LEU A 149 -6.84 5.65 8.80
N VAL A 150 -5.94 5.27 9.69
CA VAL A 150 -5.71 5.99 10.95
C VAL A 150 -4.66 7.05 10.75
N ASN A 151 -3.50 6.67 10.22
CA ASN A 151 -2.41 7.59 9.94
C ASN A 151 -1.43 7.01 8.90
N ILE A 152 -0.66 7.90 8.31
CA ILE A 152 0.50 7.55 7.51
C ILE A 152 1.66 8.47 7.90
N THR A 153 2.82 7.89 8.13
CA THR A 153 4.00 8.60 8.63
C THR A 153 5.20 8.32 7.75
N ILE A 154 5.95 9.37 7.40
CA ILE A 154 7.27 9.22 6.81
C ILE A 154 8.23 8.80 7.91
N GLN A 155 8.80 7.61 7.78
CA GLN A 155 9.76 7.05 8.73
C GLN A 155 11.15 7.61 8.47
N ASP A 156 11.59 7.53 7.21
CA ASP A 156 12.88 7.98 6.78
C ASP A 156 12.82 8.45 5.32
N SER A 157 13.62 9.44 4.99
CA SER A 157 13.84 9.88 3.62
C SER A 157 15.29 10.27 3.45
N GLU A 158 15.98 9.63 2.51
CA GLU A 158 17.40 9.77 2.28
C GLU A 158 17.74 9.65 0.79
N PRO A 159 18.87 10.20 0.36
CA PRO A 159 19.37 9.92 -0.97
C PRO A 159 19.63 8.42 -1.14
N PRO A 160 19.42 7.85 -2.34
CA PRO A 160 19.69 6.45 -2.58
C PRO A 160 21.17 6.14 -2.42
N THR A 161 21.49 4.91 -2.01
CA THR A 161 22.88 4.44 -1.94
C THR A 161 23.50 4.37 -3.33
N SER A 162 24.84 4.46 -3.41
CA SER A 162 25.55 4.37 -4.68
C SER A 162 25.32 3.04 -5.40
N GLU A 163 25.20 1.93 -4.66
CA GLU A 163 24.91 0.61 -5.21
C GLU A 163 23.55 0.55 -5.89
N VAL A 164 22.52 1.14 -5.27
CA VAL A 164 21.17 1.22 -5.83
C VAL A 164 21.15 2.10 -7.08
N MET A 165 21.85 3.22 -7.06
CA MET A 165 21.96 4.12 -8.21
C MET A 165 22.66 3.44 -9.39
N GLU A 166 23.72 2.67 -9.16
CA GLU A 166 24.42 1.92 -10.20
C GLU A 166 23.53 0.84 -10.82
N ALA A 167 22.78 0.10 -10.01
CA ALA A 167 21.82 -0.89 -10.49
C ALA A 167 20.73 -0.26 -11.37
N PHE A 168 20.19 0.89 -10.98
CA PHE A 168 19.19 1.64 -11.75
C PHE A 168 19.76 2.16 -13.08
N LYS A 169 20.95 2.73 -13.07
CA LYS A 169 21.67 3.18 -14.29
C LYS A 169 21.91 2.03 -15.24
N ALA A 170 22.28 0.86 -14.74
CA ALA A 170 22.51 -0.32 -15.57
C ALA A 170 21.23 -0.76 -16.28
N VAL A 171 20.08 -0.79 -15.59
CA VAL A 171 18.76 -1.11 -16.17
C VAL A 171 18.36 -0.08 -17.24
N GLU A 172 18.53 1.20 -16.95
CA GLU A 172 18.20 2.28 -17.88
C GLU A 172 19.09 2.24 -19.14
N THR A 173 20.39 2.02 -18.98
CA THR A 173 21.32 1.85 -20.08
C THR A 173 20.94 0.66 -20.96
N ALA A 174 20.54 -0.47 -20.36
CA ALA A 174 20.08 -1.63 -21.10
C ALA A 174 18.78 -1.34 -21.89
N LYS A 175 17.84 -0.60 -21.33
CA LYS A 175 16.62 -0.15 -22.04
C LYS A 175 16.94 0.77 -23.21
N GLN A 176 17.81 1.75 -23.01
CA GLN A 176 18.25 2.67 -24.07
C GLN A 176 18.99 1.93 -25.19
N GLY A 177 19.86 0.99 -24.85
CA GLY A 177 20.53 0.14 -25.83
C GLY A 177 19.57 -0.66 -26.69
N LYS A 178 18.50 -1.21 -26.09
CA LYS A 178 17.45 -1.91 -26.80
C LYS A 178 16.67 -1.01 -27.75
N GLU A 179 16.29 0.17 -27.33
CA GLU A 179 15.59 1.17 -28.16
C GLU A 179 16.45 1.63 -29.32
N THR A 180 17.74 1.89 -29.11
CA THR A 180 18.69 2.27 -30.15
C THR A 180 18.84 1.17 -31.18
N ALA A 181 18.97 -0.09 -30.76
CA ALA A 181 19.06 -1.24 -31.65
C ALA A 181 17.78 -1.40 -32.51
N LEU A 182 16.59 -1.21 -31.91
CA LEU A 182 15.32 -1.25 -32.64
C LEU A 182 15.20 -0.11 -33.66
N ASN A 183 15.60 1.10 -33.29
CA ASN A 183 15.58 2.26 -34.19
C ASN A 183 16.54 2.08 -35.37
N ASN A 184 17.72 1.56 -35.14
CA ASN A 184 18.70 1.27 -36.19
C ASN A 184 18.21 0.17 -37.14
N ALA A 185 17.58 -0.88 -36.61
CA ALA A 185 16.98 -1.93 -37.43
C ALA A 185 15.83 -1.42 -38.31
N ASN A 186 14.98 -0.55 -37.77
CA ASN A 186 13.91 0.09 -38.51
C ASN A 186 14.42 1.04 -39.59
N LYS A 187 15.46 1.82 -39.30
CA LYS A 187 16.12 2.69 -40.28
C LYS A 187 16.69 1.89 -41.46
N TYR A 188 17.43 0.84 -41.14
CA TYR A 188 18.01 -0.05 -42.17
C TYR A 188 16.94 -0.68 -43.07
N ARG A 189 15.83 -1.12 -42.49
CA ARG A 189 14.70 -1.66 -43.23
C ARG A 189 14.07 -0.63 -44.18
N ASN A 190 13.92 0.63 -43.73
CA ASN A 190 13.32 1.69 -44.53
C ASN A 190 14.25 2.24 -45.63
N GLU A 191 15.55 2.04 -45.51
CA GLU A 191 16.53 2.38 -46.57
C GLU A 191 16.64 1.33 -47.69
N GLN A 192 16.09 0.14 -47.44
CA GLN A 192 16.10 -0.98 -48.42
C GLN A 192 14.82 -1.10 -49.25
N LEU A 193 13.80 -0.29 -48.96
CA LEU A 193 12.53 -0.18 -49.69
C LEU A 193 12.53 1.03 -50.61
#